data_141c1fcf674d4336ad177353c3d1c0af
#
_entry.id   141c1fcf674d4336ad177353c3d1c0af
#
_cell.length_a   1.000
_cell.length_b   1.000
_cell.length_c   1.000
_cell.angle_alpha   90.00
_cell.angle_beta   90.00
_cell.angle_gamma   90.00
#
_symmetry.space_group_name_H-M   'P 1'
#
loop_
_entity.id
_entity.type
_entity.pdbx_description
1 polymer ?
#
loop_
_entity_poly.entity_id
_entity_poly.type
_entity_poly.pdbx_seq_one_letter_code
_entity_poly.pdbx_strand_id
1 'polypeptide(L)'
;MLQRDYILRLIREFMAAIERMLRKKEIADRREEIKQLYEQYVGPYALYRNATTDEVMLALAGLDPEQRMARMEMLAELFYVEADTLSFPDNEFLLEKAFALFSVIEKEGKTYSMRRRWKMQDILERTGKDSHRSAERNENILQS
;
A
#
# COMPACT_ATOMS: atom_id res chain seq x y z
N MET A 1 -9.01 -15.14 -20.22
CA MET A 1 -9.64 -15.99 -19.17
C MET A 1 -8.61 -16.64 -18.26
N LEU A 2 -7.65 -17.39 -18.80
CA LEU A 2 -6.59 -18.02 -17.99
C LEU A 2 -5.74 -17.03 -17.24
N GLN A 3 -5.41 -15.88 -17.85
CA GLN A 3 -4.60 -14.84 -17.24
C GLN A 3 -5.32 -14.21 -16.03
N ARG A 4 -6.63 -13.95 -16.15
CA ARG A 4 -7.41 -13.36 -15.06
C ARG A 4 -7.47 -14.31 -13.86
N ASP A 5 -7.71 -15.61 -14.09
CA ASP A 5 -7.74 -16.62 -13.03
C ASP A 5 -6.39 -16.74 -12.33
N TYR A 6 -5.31 -16.68 -13.11
CA TYR A 6 -3.96 -16.70 -12.58
C TYR A 6 -3.69 -15.48 -11.69
N ILE A 7 -4.08 -14.29 -12.15
CA ILE A 7 -3.88 -13.03 -11.38
C ILE A 7 -4.66 -13.06 -10.08
N LEU A 8 -5.92 -13.51 -10.10
CA LEU A 8 -6.74 -13.60 -8.89
C LEU A 8 -6.14 -14.59 -7.88
N ARG A 9 -5.60 -15.70 -8.36
CA ARG A 9 -4.92 -16.68 -7.51
C ARG A 9 -3.66 -16.09 -6.89
N LEU A 10 -2.88 -15.37 -7.70
CA LEU A 10 -1.65 -14.72 -7.24
C LEU A 10 -1.94 -13.70 -6.13
N ILE A 11 -2.96 -12.88 -6.30
CA ILE A 11 -3.37 -11.90 -5.29
C ILE A 11 -3.80 -12.60 -4.01
N ARG A 12 -4.55 -13.69 -4.12
CA ARG A 12 -4.96 -14.48 -2.94
C ARG A 12 -3.78 -15.05 -2.18
N GLU A 13 -2.82 -15.63 -2.90
CA GLU A 13 -1.59 -16.15 -2.30
C GLU A 13 -0.80 -15.05 -1.60
N PHE A 14 -0.70 -13.90 -2.25
CA PHE A 14 -0.02 -12.73 -1.71
C PHE A 14 -0.70 -12.26 -0.41
N MET A 15 -2.02 -12.10 -0.40
CA MET A 15 -2.74 -11.65 0.79
C MET A 15 -2.62 -12.66 1.95
N ALA A 16 -2.62 -13.95 1.65
CA ALA A 16 -2.39 -14.97 2.66
C ALA A 16 -0.97 -14.88 3.24
N ALA A 17 0.02 -14.59 2.40
CA ALA A 17 1.40 -14.39 2.83
C ALA A 17 1.54 -13.16 3.72
N ILE A 18 0.85 -12.07 3.40
CA ILE A 18 0.79 -10.87 4.25
C ILE A 18 0.22 -11.21 5.63
N GLU A 19 -0.88 -11.94 5.67
CA GLU A 19 -1.51 -12.34 6.94
C GLU A 19 -0.56 -13.20 7.79
N ARG A 20 0.15 -14.15 7.17
CA ARG A 20 1.14 -14.97 7.88
C ARG A 20 2.28 -14.10 8.44
N MET A 21 2.77 -13.15 7.66
CA MET A 21 3.83 -12.23 8.08
C MET A 21 3.38 -11.41 9.30
N LEU A 22 2.14 -10.92 9.30
CA LEU A 22 1.61 -10.11 10.40
C LEU A 22 1.47 -10.87 11.71
N ARG A 23 1.48 -12.21 11.70
CA ARG A 23 1.46 -13.03 12.91
C ARG A 23 2.83 -13.09 13.59
N LYS A 24 3.91 -12.72 12.92
CA LYS A 24 5.24 -12.68 13.51
C LYS A 24 5.31 -11.55 14.53
N LYS A 25 5.87 -11.84 15.71
CA LYS A 25 5.90 -10.89 16.82
C LYS A 25 7.03 -9.88 16.71
N GLU A 26 8.18 -10.34 16.19
CA GLU A 26 9.37 -9.49 16.12
C GLU A 26 9.34 -8.61 14.86
N ILE A 27 9.60 -7.32 15.06
CA ILE A 27 9.63 -6.36 13.93
C ILE A 27 10.74 -6.72 12.94
N ALA A 28 11.91 -7.16 13.43
CA ALA A 28 13.00 -7.56 12.55
C ALA A 28 12.60 -8.70 11.62
N ASP A 29 11.85 -9.69 12.12
CA ASP A 29 11.37 -10.81 11.32
C ASP A 29 10.34 -10.34 10.28
N ARG A 30 9.46 -9.41 10.67
CA ARG A 30 8.50 -8.82 9.73
C ARG A 30 9.21 -8.07 8.61
N ARG A 31 10.21 -7.27 8.92
CA ARG A 31 10.99 -6.53 7.92
C ARG A 31 11.64 -7.44 6.90
N GLU A 32 12.26 -8.51 7.39
CA GLU A 32 12.92 -9.47 6.50
C GLU A 32 11.92 -10.15 5.57
N GLU A 33 10.79 -10.59 6.11
CA GLU A 33 9.76 -11.25 5.31
C GLU A 33 9.10 -10.28 4.32
N ILE A 34 8.89 -9.01 4.70
CA ILE A 34 8.36 -7.99 3.79
C ILE A 34 9.27 -7.84 2.56
N LYS A 35 10.59 -7.78 2.77
CA LYS A 35 11.55 -7.70 1.66
C LYS A 35 11.41 -8.90 0.72
N GLN A 36 11.27 -10.09 1.28
CA GLN A 36 11.07 -11.31 0.50
C GLN A 36 9.76 -11.25 -0.30
N LEU A 37 8.71 -10.70 0.27
CA LEU A 37 7.43 -10.55 -0.42
C LEU A 37 7.52 -9.59 -1.60
N TYR A 38 8.26 -8.48 -1.47
CA TYR A 38 8.55 -7.61 -2.62
C TYR A 38 9.21 -8.40 -3.75
N GLU A 39 10.32 -9.09 -3.42
CA GLU A 39 11.09 -9.82 -4.43
C GLU A 39 10.28 -10.93 -5.10
N GLN A 40 9.45 -11.60 -4.34
CA GLN A 40 8.66 -12.72 -4.83
C GLN A 40 7.48 -12.28 -5.71
N TYR A 41 6.80 -11.20 -5.34
CA TYR A 41 5.51 -10.85 -5.94
C TYR A 41 5.54 -9.63 -6.86
N VAL A 42 6.41 -8.66 -6.61
CA VAL A 42 6.37 -7.40 -7.38
C VAL A 42 7.68 -7.04 -8.07
N GLY A 43 8.82 -7.30 -7.44
CA GLY A 43 10.12 -6.99 -8.02
C GLY A 43 11.12 -6.48 -7.00
N PRO A 44 12.23 -5.88 -7.45
CA PRO A 44 13.32 -5.50 -6.55
C PRO A 44 12.88 -4.56 -5.42
N TYR A 45 13.12 -4.99 -4.19
CA TYR A 45 12.75 -4.23 -3.00
C TYR A 45 13.34 -2.82 -3.02
N ALA A 46 14.63 -2.71 -3.27
CA ALA A 46 15.33 -1.42 -3.24
C ALA A 46 14.74 -0.43 -4.24
N LEU A 47 14.34 -0.90 -5.42
CA LEU A 47 13.73 -0.07 -6.44
C LEU A 47 12.40 0.51 -5.95
N TYR A 48 11.46 -0.37 -5.61
CA TYR A 48 10.10 0.05 -5.27
C TYR A 48 10.02 0.77 -3.93
N ARG A 49 10.81 0.35 -2.95
CA ARG A 49 10.83 0.97 -1.62
C ARG A 49 11.27 2.43 -1.69
N ASN A 50 12.25 2.74 -2.52
CA ASN A 50 12.86 4.07 -2.60
C ASN A 50 12.23 4.97 -3.68
N ALA A 51 11.54 4.39 -4.66
CA ALA A 51 10.94 5.13 -5.76
C ALA A 51 9.79 6.02 -5.29
N THR A 52 9.62 7.17 -5.96
CA THR A 52 8.43 8.00 -5.79
C THR A 52 7.23 7.30 -6.43
N THR A 53 6.02 7.79 -6.12
CA THR A 53 4.80 7.27 -6.74
C THR A 53 4.88 7.35 -8.27
N ASP A 54 5.34 8.48 -8.80
CA ASP A 54 5.46 8.66 -10.25
C ASP A 54 6.45 7.68 -10.87
N GLU A 55 7.56 7.43 -10.20
CA GLU A 55 8.55 6.44 -10.66
C GLU A 55 7.98 5.03 -10.64
N VAL A 56 7.19 4.68 -9.62
CA VAL A 56 6.50 3.38 -9.54
C VAL A 56 5.52 3.24 -10.70
N MET A 57 4.71 4.26 -10.96
CA MET A 57 3.74 4.25 -12.05
C MET A 57 4.43 4.09 -13.40
N LEU A 58 5.56 4.77 -13.59
CA LEU A 58 6.35 4.65 -14.82
C LEU A 58 6.89 3.24 -14.99
N ALA A 59 7.40 2.64 -13.91
CA ALA A 59 7.92 1.27 -13.95
C ALA A 59 6.85 0.25 -14.33
N LEU A 60 5.58 0.50 -13.95
CA LEU A 60 4.48 -0.42 -14.24
C LEU A 60 3.78 -0.13 -15.57
N ALA A 61 4.11 0.98 -16.23
CA ALA A 61 3.39 1.44 -17.43
C ALA A 61 3.49 0.45 -18.60
N GLY A 62 4.56 -0.35 -18.67
CA GLY A 62 4.76 -1.34 -19.73
C GLY A 62 3.96 -2.63 -19.57
N LEU A 63 3.32 -2.83 -18.44
CA LEU A 63 2.51 -4.03 -18.20
C LEU A 63 1.11 -3.88 -18.78
N ASP A 64 0.48 -5.01 -19.15
CA ASP A 64 -0.93 -4.95 -19.56
C ASP A 64 -1.81 -4.48 -18.38
N PRO A 65 -3.03 -3.95 -18.66
CA PRO A 65 -3.85 -3.33 -17.61
C PRO A 65 -4.16 -4.22 -16.41
N GLU A 66 -4.39 -5.51 -16.61
CA GLU A 66 -4.72 -6.41 -15.50
C GLU A 66 -3.50 -6.68 -14.62
N GLN A 67 -2.33 -6.91 -15.23
CA GLN A 67 -1.09 -7.10 -14.48
C GLN A 67 -0.66 -5.83 -13.76
N ARG A 68 -0.81 -4.69 -14.42
CA ARG A 68 -0.48 -3.40 -13.81
C ARG A 68 -1.33 -3.15 -12.57
N MET A 69 -2.64 -3.38 -12.67
CA MET A 69 -3.56 -3.20 -11.55
C MET A 69 -3.22 -4.14 -10.39
N ALA A 70 -2.93 -5.40 -10.68
CA ALA A 70 -2.54 -6.39 -9.67
C ALA A 70 -1.24 -5.97 -8.96
N ARG A 71 -0.24 -5.51 -9.73
CA ARG A 71 1.03 -5.04 -9.15
C ARG A 71 0.82 -3.81 -8.27
N MET A 72 0.00 -2.86 -8.70
CA MET A 72 -0.34 -1.70 -7.88
C MET A 72 -0.98 -2.10 -6.57
N GLU A 73 -1.91 -3.05 -6.61
CA GLU A 73 -2.59 -3.52 -5.41
C GLU A 73 -1.61 -4.17 -4.42
N MET A 74 -0.75 -5.05 -4.91
CA MET A 74 0.25 -5.71 -4.07
C MET A 74 1.27 -4.71 -3.52
N LEU A 75 1.74 -3.77 -4.32
CA LEU A 75 2.65 -2.73 -3.86
C LEU A 75 2.02 -1.83 -2.79
N ALA A 76 0.77 -1.41 -3.00
CA ALA A 76 0.06 -0.59 -2.02
C ALA A 76 -0.05 -1.31 -0.67
N GLU A 77 -0.37 -2.60 -0.69
CA GLU A 77 -0.45 -3.41 0.53
C GLU A 77 0.92 -3.54 1.21
N LEU A 78 1.98 -3.73 0.42
CA LEU A 78 3.35 -3.83 0.97
C LEU A 78 3.79 -2.52 1.60
N PHE A 79 3.57 -1.40 0.93
CA PHE A 79 3.89 -0.09 1.49
C PHE A 79 3.13 0.16 2.80
N TYR A 80 1.86 -0.23 2.83
CA TYR A 80 1.01 -0.07 4.00
C TYR A 80 1.53 -0.85 5.21
N VAL A 81 1.84 -2.14 5.03
CA VAL A 81 2.32 -2.96 6.14
C VAL A 81 3.75 -2.64 6.53
N GLU A 82 4.60 -2.28 5.57
CA GLU A 82 5.98 -1.92 5.86
C GLU A 82 6.06 -0.64 6.70
N ALA A 83 5.15 0.31 6.48
CA ALA A 83 5.10 1.54 7.25
C ALA A 83 5.03 1.28 8.75
N ASP A 84 4.36 0.22 9.17
CA ASP A 84 4.22 -0.13 10.58
C ASP A 84 5.54 -0.58 11.22
N THR A 85 6.55 -0.92 10.41
CA THR A 85 7.86 -1.32 10.89
C THR A 85 8.85 -0.16 10.96
N LEU A 86 8.44 1.03 10.56
CA LEU A 86 9.31 2.19 10.40
C LEU A 86 8.80 3.36 11.25
N SER A 87 9.74 4.28 11.54
CA SER A 87 9.42 5.53 12.22
C SER A 87 9.37 6.68 11.22
N PHE A 88 8.89 7.85 11.68
CA PHE A 88 8.85 9.07 10.88
C PHE A 88 10.29 9.49 10.50
N PRO A 89 10.56 9.94 9.26
CA PRO A 89 9.58 10.22 8.19
C PRO A 89 9.33 9.07 7.22
N ASP A 90 10.06 7.96 7.33
CA ASP A 90 9.98 6.85 6.36
C ASP A 90 8.60 6.19 6.32
N ASN A 91 7.96 6.05 7.49
CA ASN A 91 6.61 5.48 7.55
C ASN A 91 5.60 6.34 6.78
N GLU A 92 5.68 7.67 6.93
CA GLU A 92 4.77 8.58 6.24
C GLU A 92 4.99 8.56 4.73
N PHE A 93 6.24 8.50 4.28
CA PHE A 93 6.59 8.35 2.87
C PHE A 93 5.91 7.13 2.25
N LEU A 94 5.98 5.98 2.93
CA LEU A 94 5.35 4.75 2.46
C LEU A 94 3.82 4.82 2.50
N LEU A 95 3.25 5.42 3.54
CA LEU A 95 1.81 5.57 3.65
C LEU A 95 1.25 6.46 2.53
N GLU A 96 1.95 7.53 2.18
CA GLU A 96 1.57 8.40 1.08
C GLU A 96 1.60 7.66 -0.26
N LYS A 97 2.62 6.84 -0.47
CA LYS A 97 2.71 6.02 -1.68
C LYS A 97 1.58 4.99 -1.73
N ALA A 98 1.29 4.33 -0.61
CA ALA A 98 0.18 3.38 -0.53
C ALA A 98 -1.14 4.06 -0.88
N PHE A 99 -1.40 5.23 -0.31
CA PHE A 99 -2.62 5.99 -0.56
C PHE A 99 -2.75 6.36 -2.04
N ALA A 100 -1.66 6.83 -2.66
CA ALA A 100 -1.67 7.22 -4.06
C ALA A 100 -2.01 6.03 -4.96
N LEU A 101 -1.43 4.85 -4.71
CA LEU A 101 -1.73 3.66 -5.48
C LEU A 101 -3.16 3.17 -5.24
N PHE A 102 -3.63 3.16 -4.01
CA PHE A 102 -5.02 2.82 -3.69
C PHE A 102 -5.99 3.76 -4.40
N SER A 103 -5.65 5.06 -4.48
CA SER A 103 -6.48 6.06 -5.18
C SER A 103 -6.60 5.76 -6.68
N VAL A 104 -5.50 5.37 -7.31
CA VAL A 104 -5.51 4.98 -8.73
C VAL A 104 -6.41 3.74 -8.92
N ILE A 105 -6.28 2.75 -8.04
CA ILE A 105 -7.09 1.53 -8.10
C ILE A 105 -8.58 1.85 -7.94
N GLU A 106 -8.93 2.78 -7.02
CA GLU A 106 -10.33 3.21 -6.85
C GLU A 106 -10.90 3.87 -8.11
N LYS A 107 -10.09 4.69 -8.81
CA LYS A 107 -10.52 5.38 -10.01
C LYS A 107 -10.64 4.48 -11.22
N GLU A 108 -9.66 3.62 -11.43
CA GLU A 108 -9.53 2.81 -12.64
C GLU A 108 -10.11 1.41 -12.50
N GLY A 109 -10.15 0.89 -11.26
CA GLY A 109 -10.65 -0.43 -10.97
C GLY A 109 -12.16 -0.51 -11.02
N LYS A 110 -12.66 -1.70 -11.36
CA LYS A 110 -14.10 -1.97 -11.48
C LYS A 110 -14.66 -2.61 -10.21
N THR A 111 -13.82 -2.93 -9.23
CA THR A 111 -14.23 -3.63 -8.02
C THR A 111 -14.18 -2.71 -6.82
N TYR A 112 -15.27 -2.73 -6.06
CA TYR A 112 -15.37 -2.05 -4.79
C TYR A 112 -14.68 -2.90 -3.71
N SER A 113 -13.91 -2.26 -2.81
CA SER A 113 -13.28 -2.94 -1.70
C SER A 113 -13.41 -2.08 -0.44
N MET A 114 -14.14 -2.58 0.55
CA MET A 114 -14.25 -1.93 1.86
C MET A 114 -12.90 -1.90 2.57
N ARG A 115 -12.11 -2.98 2.43
CA ARG A 115 -10.77 -3.08 3.04
C ARG A 115 -9.84 -1.99 2.52
N ARG A 116 -9.85 -1.76 1.21
CA ARG A 116 -9.03 -0.72 0.59
C ARG A 116 -9.46 0.66 1.08
N ARG A 117 -10.75 0.94 1.12
CA ARG A 117 -11.28 2.22 1.59
C ARG A 117 -10.96 2.46 3.05
N TRP A 118 -11.06 1.43 3.88
CA TRP A 118 -10.70 1.53 5.28
C TRP A 118 -9.22 1.89 5.44
N LYS A 119 -8.34 1.25 4.68
CA LYS A 119 -6.90 1.55 4.72
C LYS A 119 -6.61 2.97 4.23
N MET A 120 -7.29 3.43 3.19
CA MET A 120 -7.14 4.80 2.71
C MET A 120 -7.54 5.81 3.79
N GLN A 121 -8.63 5.58 4.47
CA GLN A 121 -9.07 6.44 5.57
C GLN A 121 -8.08 6.39 6.74
N ASP A 122 -7.60 5.21 7.09
CA ASP A 122 -6.58 5.03 8.13
C ASP A 122 -5.32 5.83 7.80
N ILE A 123 -4.87 5.79 6.55
CA ILE A 123 -3.69 6.55 6.11
C ILE A 123 -3.92 8.06 6.28
N LEU A 124 -5.07 8.56 5.86
CA LEU A 124 -5.39 9.98 6.01
C LEU A 124 -5.36 10.42 7.47
N GLU A 125 -5.91 9.61 8.36
CA GLU A 125 -5.89 9.89 9.80
C GLU A 125 -4.47 9.87 10.36
N ARG A 126 -3.68 8.86 10.00
CA ARG A 126 -2.32 8.67 10.50
C ARG A 126 -1.34 9.72 10.00
N THR A 127 -1.53 10.21 8.78
CA THR A 127 -0.67 11.24 8.20
C THR A 127 -1.15 12.67 8.48
N GLY A 128 -2.28 12.82 9.17
CA GLY A 128 -2.85 14.13 9.48
C GLY A 128 -3.45 14.85 8.28
N LYS A 129 -3.70 14.13 7.17
CA LYS A 129 -4.24 14.71 5.94
C LYS A 129 -5.75 14.54 5.82
N ASP A 130 -6.40 14.10 6.88
CA ASP A 130 -7.85 14.14 6.98
C ASP A 130 -8.25 15.60 7.26
N SER A 131 -8.59 16.33 6.20
CA SER A 131 -8.84 17.78 6.26
C SER A 131 -9.99 18.14 7.19
N HIS A 132 -10.97 17.27 7.36
CA HIS A 132 -12.11 17.51 8.23
C HIS A 132 -11.68 17.49 9.70
N ARG A 133 -10.94 16.47 10.13
CA ARG A 133 -10.43 16.37 11.50
C ARG A 133 -9.40 17.44 11.83
N SER A 134 -8.56 17.79 10.88
CA SER A 134 -7.55 18.84 11.06
C SER A 134 -8.22 20.20 11.28
N ALA A 135 -9.28 20.50 10.53
CA ALA A 135 -10.04 21.73 10.70
C ALA A 135 -10.72 21.80 12.08
N GLU A 136 -11.34 20.71 12.54
CA GLU A 136 -11.96 20.63 13.86
C GLU A 136 -10.95 20.80 15.00
N ARG A 137 -9.76 20.21 14.88
CA ARG A 137 -8.70 20.38 15.88
C ARG A 137 -8.22 21.82 15.96
N ASN A 138 -8.04 22.46 14.81
CA ASN A 138 -7.59 23.86 14.77
C ASN A 138 -8.64 24.80 15.35
N GLU A 139 -9.92 24.57 15.09
CA GLU A 139 -11.01 25.35 15.68
C GLU A 139 -11.05 25.19 17.20
N ASN A 140 -10.90 23.97 17.69
CA ASN A 140 -10.89 23.70 19.13
C ASN A 140 -9.69 24.36 19.82
N ILE A 141 -8.53 24.38 19.20
CA ILE A 141 -7.32 25.03 19.73
C ILE A 141 -7.53 26.55 19.76
N LEU A 142 -8.14 27.13 18.73
CA LEU A 142 -8.38 28.59 18.66
C LEU A 142 -9.46 29.06 19.61
N GLN A 143 -10.41 28.19 20.01
CA GLN A 143 -11.48 28.50 20.94
C GLN A 143 -11.09 28.30 22.41
N SER A 144 -10.00 27.63 22.66
CA SER A 144 -9.48 27.42 24.01
C SER A 144 -8.42 28.44 24.38
#